data_5450e939d47b1eaad76f51c2ca1fdf96
#
_entry.id   5450e939d47b1eaad76f51c2ca1fdf96
#
_cell.length_a   1.000
_cell.length_b   1.000
_cell.length_c   1.000
_cell.angle_alpha   90.00
_cell.angle_beta   90.00
_cell.angle_gamma   90.00
#
_symmetry.space_group_name_H-M   'P 1'
#
loop_
_entity.id
_entity.type
_entity.pdbx_description
1 polymer ?
#
loop_
_entity_poly.entity_id
_entity_poly.type
_entity_poly.pdbx_seq_one_letter_code
_entity_poly.pdbx_strand_id
1 'polypeptide(L)'
;MTETVGFGIVGAGLIAPFHLNAIRDSRGGDVIGIFDISRERAAQVAAKFGVRAFASLEEMLGDKRVQVVCVATPNHLHRDPVVQAARAGRHVLTEKPPAMSLAETDEMIEACTRAGVRFGCFVQCRVRKAVQAMKSAVESGRFGKLLHADAYMKWYRPQEYYTSDGWRSQRRSGSGVTVAQGFHYIDLLQYLAGEALSVEAGMTNIGHPGIALEDDVVARLRFRSGAEGVVQLSTALWPGTDVRIEINGANGTAVMVGETMHTWRFRDERPEDEEIRMLGNASQATGAGGAADIGYRDHMVVIQDMVDAIASGREVVIPVRSVRPTLEIVLALYQSAKQRKPVTLPITDDPTVWD
;
A
#
# COMPACT_ATOMS: atom_id res chain seq x y z
N MET A 1 24.78 9.25 20.58
CA MET A 1 23.61 9.96 20.00
C MET A 1 23.32 9.26 18.69
N THR A 2 22.15 8.68 18.51
CA THR A 2 21.74 8.12 17.22
C THR A 2 21.70 9.25 16.21
N GLU A 3 22.39 9.08 15.10
CA GLU A 3 22.42 10.06 14.01
C GLU A 3 20.99 10.24 13.47
N THR A 4 20.53 11.49 13.38
CA THR A 4 19.16 11.80 12.92
C THR A 4 19.07 11.64 11.41
N VAL A 5 18.07 10.91 10.93
CA VAL A 5 17.80 10.70 9.50
C VAL A 5 16.84 11.77 8.99
N GLY A 6 17.28 12.56 8.02
CA GLY A 6 16.51 13.63 7.42
C GLY A 6 15.63 13.17 6.26
N PHE A 7 14.35 13.56 6.29
CA PHE A 7 13.34 13.21 5.29
C PHE A 7 12.91 14.44 4.49
N GLY A 8 12.87 14.30 3.17
CA GLY A 8 12.18 15.21 2.25
C GLY A 8 10.90 14.56 1.72
N ILE A 9 9.81 15.33 1.60
CA ILE A 9 8.54 14.83 1.06
C ILE A 9 8.30 15.45 -0.31
N VAL A 10 7.99 14.62 -1.30
CA VAL A 10 7.60 15.03 -2.66
C VAL A 10 6.11 14.78 -2.85
N GLY A 11 5.35 15.87 -2.97
CA GLY A 11 3.89 15.89 -2.98
C GLY A 11 3.29 16.44 -1.69
N ALA A 12 2.51 17.51 -1.80
CA ALA A 12 1.85 18.19 -0.68
C ALA A 12 0.32 17.93 -0.69
N GLY A 13 -0.08 16.72 -1.13
CA GLY A 13 -1.47 16.29 -1.20
C GLY A 13 -2.04 15.82 0.15
N LEU A 14 -3.19 15.13 0.08
CA LEU A 14 -3.93 14.64 1.25
C LEU A 14 -3.08 13.78 2.21
N ILE A 15 -2.16 12.98 1.69
CA ILE A 15 -1.35 12.04 2.50
C ILE A 15 -0.12 12.69 3.13
N ALA A 16 0.33 13.86 2.64
CA ALA A 16 1.53 14.53 3.14
C ALA A 16 1.50 14.80 4.66
N PRO A 17 0.38 15.29 5.27
CA PRO A 17 0.27 15.44 6.72
C PRO A 17 0.49 14.15 7.50
N PHE A 18 0.12 13.00 6.94
CA PHE A 18 0.32 11.69 7.58
C PHE A 18 1.80 11.35 7.64
N HIS A 19 2.55 11.55 6.54
CA HIS A 19 3.99 11.36 6.51
C HIS A 19 4.72 12.32 7.43
N LEU A 20 4.33 13.60 7.43
CA LEU A 20 4.92 14.61 8.31
C LEU A 20 4.78 14.23 9.78
N ASN A 21 3.58 13.81 10.20
CA ASN A 21 3.35 13.36 11.58
C ASN A 21 4.10 12.06 11.88
N ALA A 22 4.08 11.09 10.95
CA ALA A 22 4.77 9.81 11.10
C ALA A 22 6.29 9.98 11.28
N ILE A 23 6.91 10.90 10.52
CA ILE A 23 8.34 11.20 10.66
C ILE A 23 8.62 11.86 12.01
N ARG A 24 7.81 12.83 12.43
CA ARG A 24 7.98 13.54 13.71
C ARG A 24 7.87 12.63 14.92
N ASP A 25 6.96 11.66 14.86
CA ASP A 25 6.73 10.72 15.96
C ASP A 25 7.70 9.53 15.91
N SER A 26 8.50 9.39 14.83
CA SER A 26 9.53 8.37 14.75
C SER A 26 10.77 8.76 15.56
N ARG A 27 11.45 7.77 16.09
CA ARG A 27 12.71 7.99 16.83
C ARG A 27 13.85 8.18 15.84
N GLY A 28 14.47 9.35 15.87
CA GLY A 28 15.60 9.67 15.01
C GLY A 28 15.23 10.08 13.59
N GLY A 29 13.95 10.29 13.28
CA GLY A 29 13.50 10.91 12.04
C GLY A 29 13.38 12.43 12.18
N ASP A 30 13.75 13.19 11.15
CA ASP A 30 13.57 14.64 11.09
C ASP A 30 13.01 15.07 9.73
N VAL A 31 12.06 16.00 9.73
CA VAL A 31 11.49 16.54 8.50
C VAL A 31 12.29 17.73 8.03
N ILE A 32 13.07 17.57 6.97
CA ILE A 32 13.86 18.65 6.38
C ILE A 32 13.00 19.61 5.56
N GLY A 33 12.01 19.08 4.84
CA GLY A 33 11.09 19.93 4.09
C GLY A 33 10.22 19.16 3.11
N ILE A 34 9.45 19.93 2.33
CA ILE A 34 8.47 19.42 1.37
C ILE A 34 8.63 20.13 0.02
N PHE A 35 8.39 19.40 -1.06
CA PHE A 35 8.29 19.92 -2.41
C PHE A 35 6.96 19.50 -3.05
N ASP A 36 6.33 20.40 -3.79
CA ASP A 36 5.21 20.13 -4.69
C ASP A 36 5.34 21.01 -5.94
N ILE A 37 4.87 20.52 -7.08
CA ILE A 37 4.80 21.30 -8.31
C ILE A 37 3.95 22.58 -8.13
N SER A 38 2.93 22.54 -7.28
CA SER A 38 2.22 23.71 -6.80
C SER A 38 2.96 24.32 -5.62
N ARG A 39 3.72 25.39 -5.89
CA ARG A 39 4.47 26.13 -4.87
C ARG A 39 3.56 26.64 -3.75
N GLU A 40 2.33 27.05 -4.08
CA GLU A 40 1.37 27.51 -3.11
C GLU A 40 0.97 26.40 -2.13
N ARG A 41 0.68 25.19 -2.64
CA ARG A 41 0.32 24.02 -1.82
C ARG A 41 1.49 23.59 -0.93
N ALA A 42 2.72 23.56 -1.49
CA ALA A 42 3.94 23.30 -0.71
C ALA A 42 4.11 24.31 0.42
N ALA A 43 3.94 25.60 0.14
CA ALA A 43 4.06 26.68 1.13
C ALA A 43 3.01 26.59 2.23
N GLN A 44 1.75 26.28 1.89
CA GLN A 44 0.67 26.10 2.86
C GLN A 44 0.95 24.96 3.83
N VAL A 45 1.35 23.79 3.30
CA VAL A 45 1.69 22.63 4.14
C VAL A 45 2.95 22.91 4.95
N ALA A 46 3.98 23.49 4.35
CA ALA A 46 5.21 23.86 5.04
C ALA A 46 4.97 24.82 6.20
N ALA A 47 4.16 25.86 6.02
CA ALA A 47 3.80 26.81 7.07
C ALA A 47 3.03 26.12 8.21
N LYS A 48 2.05 25.27 7.89
CA LYS A 48 1.27 24.52 8.89
C LYS A 48 2.14 23.61 9.77
N PHE A 49 3.18 23.02 9.18
CA PHE A 49 4.07 22.08 9.88
C PHE A 49 5.41 22.71 10.30
N GLY A 50 5.65 24.01 10.05
CA GLY A 50 6.92 24.65 10.41
C GLY A 50 8.14 24.02 9.76
N VAL A 51 8.03 23.58 8.50
CA VAL A 51 9.11 22.95 7.72
C VAL A 51 9.45 23.77 6.49
N ARG A 52 10.54 23.48 5.82
CA ARG A 52 10.95 24.18 4.59
C ARG A 52 10.09 23.76 3.41
N ALA A 53 9.61 24.72 2.60
CA ALA A 53 9.15 24.48 1.25
C ALA A 53 10.32 24.65 0.27
N PHE A 54 10.68 23.57 -0.45
CA PHE A 54 11.71 23.61 -1.49
C PHE A 54 11.13 24.15 -2.80
N ALA A 55 11.91 24.95 -3.53
CA ALA A 55 11.48 25.53 -4.80
C ALA A 55 11.50 24.53 -5.96
N SER A 56 12.30 23.46 -5.86
CA SER A 56 12.38 22.38 -6.84
C SER A 56 12.79 21.05 -6.18
N LEU A 57 12.54 19.94 -6.88
CA LEU A 57 13.04 18.63 -6.48
C LEU A 57 14.57 18.59 -6.47
N GLU A 58 15.22 19.24 -7.45
CA GLU A 58 16.66 19.34 -7.53
C GLU A 58 17.26 20.04 -6.29
N GLU A 59 16.64 21.14 -5.86
CA GLU A 59 17.05 21.84 -4.63
C GLU A 59 16.95 20.92 -3.40
N MET A 60 15.85 20.17 -3.28
CA MET A 60 15.66 19.20 -2.20
C MET A 60 16.72 18.11 -2.23
N LEU A 61 16.98 17.53 -3.39
CA LEU A 61 17.99 16.47 -3.57
C LEU A 61 19.42 16.96 -3.37
N GLY A 62 19.68 18.25 -3.59
CA GLY A 62 20.97 18.92 -3.32
C GLY A 62 21.22 19.17 -1.82
N ASP A 63 20.19 19.21 -0.99
CA ASP A 63 20.34 19.40 0.46
C ASP A 63 20.85 18.10 1.11
N LYS A 64 22.09 18.14 1.61
CA LYS A 64 22.74 16.95 2.22
C LYS A 64 22.04 16.42 3.46
N ARG A 65 21.19 17.22 4.10
CA ARG A 65 20.38 16.78 5.25
C ARG A 65 19.26 15.84 4.83
N VAL A 66 18.79 15.90 3.58
CA VAL A 66 17.79 14.98 3.04
C VAL A 66 18.48 13.66 2.70
N GLN A 67 18.26 12.63 3.52
CA GLN A 67 18.79 11.28 3.34
C GLN A 67 17.76 10.34 2.75
N VAL A 68 16.46 10.57 3.06
CA VAL A 68 15.32 9.79 2.58
C VAL A 68 14.34 10.71 1.87
N VAL A 69 13.84 10.28 0.73
CA VAL A 69 12.75 10.94 0.00
C VAL A 69 11.47 10.12 0.10
N CYS A 70 10.42 10.69 0.68
CA CYS A 70 9.08 10.13 0.67
C CYS A 70 8.33 10.67 -0.56
N VAL A 71 7.97 9.78 -1.49
CA VAL A 71 7.22 10.13 -2.71
C VAL A 71 5.75 9.91 -2.46
N ALA A 72 4.97 11.01 -2.43
CA ALA A 72 3.55 11.10 -2.12
C ALA A 72 2.77 11.88 -3.19
N THR A 73 3.22 11.78 -4.43
CA THR A 73 2.57 12.35 -5.63
C THR A 73 1.37 11.51 -6.07
N PRO A 74 0.56 11.93 -7.05
CA PRO A 74 -0.39 11.05 -7.70
C PRO A 74 0.27 9.79 -8.28
N ASN A 75 -0.45 8.67 -8.28
CA ASN A 75 0.08 7.33 -8.59
C ASN A 75 0.95 7.25 -9.85
N HIS A 76 0.52 7.90 -10.94
CA HIS A 76 1.22 7.90 -12.24
C HIS A 76 2.46 8.82 -12.29
N LEU A 77 2.79 9.47 -11.19
CA LEU A 77 3.92 10.40 -11.09
C LEU A 77 4.98 9.92 -10.07
N HIS A 78 4.93 8.66 -9.62
CA HIS A 78 5.89 8.15 -8.64
C HIS A 78 7.27 7.90 -9.25
N ARG A 79 7.34 7.42 -10.49
CA ARG A 79 8.58 6.96 -11.14
C ARG A 79 9.69 8.03 -11.15
N ASP A 80 9.41 9.20 -11.68
CA ASP A 80 10.44 10.20 -11.92
C ASP A 80 11.10 10.73 -10.64
N PRO A 81 10.35 11.08 -9.57
CA PRO A 81 10.95 11.45 -8.30
C PRO A 81 11.80 10.34 -7.67
N VAL A 82 11.35 9.06 -7.77
CA VAL A 82 12.11 7.91 -7.26
C VAL A 82 13.43 7.76 -7.98
N VAL A 83 13.42 7.78 -9.31
CA VAL A 83 14.64 7.62 -10.13
C VAL A 83 15.62 8.77 -9.89
N GLN A 84 15.13 10.02 -9.77
CA GLN A 84 15.95 11.17 -9.45
C GLN A 84 16.56 11.09 -8.06
N ALA A 85 15.77 10.69 -7.04
CA ALA A 85 16.25 10.49 -5.67
C ALA A 85 17.34 9.40 -5.62
N ALA A 86 17.14 8.28 -6.29
CA ALA A 86 18.11 7.20 -6.38
C ALA A 86 19.43 7.69 -7.02
N ARG A 87 19.36 8.42 -8.14
CA ARG A 87 20.54 9.00 -8.81
C ARG A 87 21.29 9.99 -7.92
N ALA A 88 20.58 10.68 -7.03
CA ALA A 88 21.17 11.59 -6.04
C ALA A 88 21.68 10.85 -4.78
N GLY A 89 21.66 9.51 -4.75
CA GLY A 89 22.09 8.69 -3.61
C GLY A 89 21.18 8.79 -2.39
N ARG A 90 19.90 9.11 -2.58
CA ARG A 90 18.91 9.19 -1.51
C ARG A 90 18.14 7.89 -1.40
N HIS A 91 17.91 7.42 -0.16
CA HIS A 91 16.95 6.33 0.10
C HIS A 91 15.54 6.78 -0.24
N VAL A 92 14.66 5.84 -0.57
CA VAL A 92 13.31 6.19 -1.04
C VAL A 92 12.25 5.38 -0.32
N LEU A 93 11.18 6.05 0.08
CA LEU A 93 9.89 5.45 0.40
C LEU A 93 8.84 6.00 -0.58
N THR A 94 8.12 5.13 -1.27
CA THR A 94 7.06 5.55 -2.20
C THR A 94 5.68 5.14 -1.71
N GLU A 95 4.67 5.96 -2.01
CA GLU A 95 3.28 5.55 -1.86
C GLU A 95 2.93 4.40 -2.81
N LYS A 96 1.85 3.74 -2.50
CA LYS A 96 1.28 2.67 -3.32
C LYS A 96 0.29 3.24 -4.38
N PRO A 97 0.17 2.59 -5.54
CA PRO A 97 1.05 1.54 -6.05
C PRO A 97 2.45 2.10 -6.33
N PRO A 98 3.50 1.26 -6.39
CA PRO A 98 4.85 1.78 -6.68
C PRO A 98 4.90 2.58 -7.97
N ALA A 99 4.29 2.06 -9.03
CA ALA A 99 4.08 2.70 -10.32
C ALA A 99 2.78 2.19 -10.96
N MET A 100 2.48 2.63 -12.18
CA MET A 100 1.28 2.21 -12.93
C MET A 100 1.56 1.06 -13.89
N SER A 101 2.81 0.62 -14.02
CA SER A 101 3.23 -0.50 -14.86
C SER A 101 4.34 -1.31 -14.18
N LEU A 102 4.51 -2.56 -14.61
CA LEU A 102 5.61 -3.41 -14.13
C LEU A 102 6.95 -2.88 -14.61
N ALA A 103 7.02 -2.42 -15.87
CA ALA A 103 8.23 -1.87 -16.45
C ALA A 103 8.74 -0.64 -15.67
N GLU A 104 7.86 0.30 -15.32
CA GLU A 104 8.24 1.45 -14.48
C GLU A 104 8.69 1.01 -13.08
N THR A 105 7.99 0.04 -12.48
CA THR A 105 8.36 -0.50 -11.16
C THR A 105 9.74 -1.16 -11.21
N ASP A 106 10.01 -1.95 -12.24
CA ASP A 106 11.30 -2.63 -12.43
C ASP A 106 12.43 -1.62 -12.67
N GLU A 107 12.19 -0.54 -13.46
CA GLU A 107 13.14 0.55 -13.64
C GLU A 107 13.49 1.25 -12.32
N MET A 108 12.48 1.53 -11.48
CA MET A 108 12.69 2.14 -10.16
C MET A 108 13.51 1.22 -9.24
N ILE A 109 13.19 -0.07 -9.20
CA ILE A 109 13.94 -1.08 -8.43
C ILE A 109 15.40 -1.11 -8.91
N GLU A 110 15.61 -1.15 -10.22
CA GLU A 110 16.95 -1.18 -10.80
C GLU A 110 17.74 0.09 -10.50
N ALA A 111 17.12 1.28 -10.63
CA ALA A 111 17.75 2.55 -10.32
C ALA A 111 18.23 2.60 -8.85
N CYS A 112 17.38 2.21 -7.90
CA CYS A 112 17.73 2.17 -6.48
C CYS A 112 18.80 1.11 -6.18
N THR A 113 18.74 -0.05 -6.81
CA THR A 113 19.72 -1.12 -6.66
C THR A 113 21.10 -0.68 -7.16
N ARG A 114 21.17 -0.08 -8.35
CA ARG A 114 22.43 0.46 -8.91
C ARG A 114 23.04 1.57 -8.04
N ALA A 115 22.20 2.39 -7.43
CA ALA A 115 22.64 3.44 -6.54
C ALA A 115 23.01 2.95 -5.13
N GLY A 116 22.76 1.68 -4.80
CA GLY A 116 22.99 1.13 -3.46
C GLY A 116 22.09 1.74 -2.38
N VAL A 117 20.93 2.27 -2.76
CA VAL A 117 19.99 2.91 -1.84
C VAL A 117 18.80 1.99 -1.51
N ARG A 118 18.23 2.14 -0.31
CA ARG A 118 17.04 1.41 0.12
C ARG A 118 15.82 1.94 -0.59
N PHE A 119 14.93 1.03 -0.98
CA PHE A 119 13.69 1.38 -1.66
C PHE A 119 12.50 0.63 -1.06
N GLY A 120 11.68 1.32 -0.28
CA GLY A 120 10.49 0.80 0.38
C GLY A 120 9.19 1.38 -0.17
N CYS A 121 8.07 0.70 0.15
CA CYS A 121 6.72 1.09 -0.25
C CYS A 121 5.77 1.16 0.95
N PHE A 122 4.85 2.11 0.93
CA PHE A 122 3.81 2.25 1.95
C PHE A 122 2.62 1.30 1.69
N VAL A 123 2.84 -0.01 1.84
CA VAL A 123 1.77 -0.99 2.05
C VAL A 123 1.71 -1.34 3.54
N GLN A 124 1.51 -0.32 4.33
CA GLN A 124 1.65 -0.32 5.78
C GLN A 124 0.72 -1.31 6.51
N CYS A 125 -0.34 -1.79 5.86
CA CYS A 125 -1.18 -2.84 6.44
C CYS A 125 -0.39 -4.11 6.79
N ARG A 126 0.74 -4.37 6.11
CA ARG A 126 1.61 -5.51 6.41
C ARG A 126 2.21 -5.47 7.82
N VAL A 127 2.47 -4.27 8.39
CA VAL A 127 3.12 -4.16 9.71
C VAL A 127 2.16 -4.28 10.89
N ARG A 128 0.86 -4.44 10.64
CA ARG A 128 -0.15 -4.66 11.68
C ARG A 128 0.10 -5.96 12.42
N LYS A 129 0.00 -5.92 13.75
CA LYS A 129 0.29 -7.10 14.60
C LYS A 129 -0.54 -8.33 14.22
N ALA A 130 -1.84 -8.16 13.93
CA ALA A 130 -2.70 -9.25 13.50
C ALA A 130 -2.23 -9.86 12.17
N VAL A 131 -1.81 -9.03 11.20
CA VAL A 131 -1.27 -9.50 9.92
C VAL A 131 0.05 -10.24 10.13
N GLN A 132 0.94 -9.73 11.00
CA GLN A 132 2.21 -10.38 11.31
C GLN A 132 2.01 -11.74 12.00
N ALA A 133 1.02 -11.85 12.89
CA ALA A 133 0.65 -13.13 13.50
C ALA A 133 0.16 -14.14 12.44
N MET A 134 -0.72 -13.70 11.51
CA MET A 134 -1.18 -14.52 10.40
C MET A 134 -0.01 -14.96 9.51
N LYS A 135 0.91 -14.05 9.18
CA LYS A 135 2.10 -14.33 8.36
C LYS A 135 3.00 -15.35 9.01
N SER A 136 3.31 -15.19 10.29
CA SER A 136 4.11 -16.14 11.07
C SER A 136 3.48 -17.54 11.10
N ALA A 137 2.16 -17.62 11.26
CA ALA A 137 1.45 -18.91 11.25
C ALA A 137 1.45 -19.57 9.87
N VAL A 138 1.40 -18.79 8.78
CA VAL A 138 1.56 -19.32 7.42
C VAL A 138 2.98 -19.83 7.22
N GLU A 139 4.00 -19.04 7.55
CA GLU A 139 5.41 -19.39 7.34
C GLU A 139 5.86 -20.60 8.18
N SER A 140 5.33 -20.73 9.39
CA SER A 140 5.57 -21.90 10.25
C SER A 140 4.77 -23.14 9.83
N GLY A 141 3.97 -23.06 8.76
CA GLY A 141 3.15 -24.18 8.27
C GLY A 141 1.96 -24.53 9.17
N ARG A 142 1.63 -23.69 10.15
CA ARG A 142 0.62 -23.97 11.16
C ARG A 142 -0.79 -24.18 10.58
N PHE A 143 -1.11 -23.50 9.48
CA PHE A 143 -2.38 -23.71 8.76
C PHE A 143 -2.45 -25.08 8.06
N GLY A 144 -1.33 -25.80 7.93
CA GLY A 144 -1.23 -26.95 7.02
C GLY A 144 -1.36 -26.49 5.56
N LYS A 145 -2.00 -27.30 4.70
CA LYS A 145 -2.30 -26.90 3.33
C LYS A 145 -3.28 -25.72 3.36
N LEU A 146 -2.89 -24.60 2.74
CA LEU A 146 -3.80 -23.47 2.55
C LEU A 146 -4.92 -23.87 1.57
N LEU A 147 -6.16 -23.54 1.92
CA LEU A 147 -7.37 -23.86 1.17
C LEU A 147 -8.01 -22.62 0.58
N HIS A 148 -8.21 -21.56 1.41
CA HIS A 148 -8.77 -20.28 0.98
C HIS A 148 -8.00 -19.08 1.55
N ALA A 149 -7.98 -17.99 0.78
CA ALA A 149 -7.47 -16.68 1.20
C ALA A 149 -8.34 -15.58 0.59
N ASP A 150 -9.12 -14.88 1.43
CA ASP A 150 -10.17 -13.98 0.99
C ASP A 150 -9.99 -12.57 1.53
N ALA A 151 -10.36 -11.56 0.73
CA ALA A 151 -10.37 -10.15 1.12
C ALA A 151 -11.69 -9.47 0.74
N TYR A 152 -12.31 -8.84 1.72
CA TYR A 152 -13.55 -8.10 1.54
C TYR A 152 -13.36 -6.67 2.05
N MET A 153 -13.55 -5.68 1.16
CA MET A 153 -13.54 -4.26 1.48
C MET A 153 -14.81 -3.63 0.91
N LYS A 154 -15.75 -3.32 1.76
CA LYS A 154 -17.05 -2.75 1.40
C LYS A 154 -17.19 -1.39 2.04
N TRP A 155 -16.66 -0.37 1.38
CA TRP A 155 -16.63 0.99 1.87
C TRP A 155 -17.61 1.89 1.14
N TYR A 156 -17.74 3.11 1.62
CA TYR A 156 -18.45 4.17 0.95
C TYR A 156 -17.53 5.36 0.71
N ARG A 157 -17.61 5.91 -0.47
CA ARG A 157 -17.04 7.22 -0.83
C ARG A 157 -18.14 8.03 -1.52
N PRO A 158 -18.33 9.30 -1.12
CA PRO A 158 -19.29 10.16 -1.81
C PRO A 158 -18.76 10.55 -3.20
N GLN A 159 -19.65 11.00 -4.08
CA GLN A 159 -19.32 11.43 -5.46
C GLN A 159 -18.19 12.49 -5.46
N GLU A 160 -18.19 13.40 -4.49
CA GLU A 160 -17.21 14.47 -4.33
C GLU A 160 -15.79 13.96 -4.15
N TYR A 161 -15.61 12.78 -3.59
CA TYR A 161 -14.29 12.15 -3.46
C TYR A 161 -13.59 11.99 -4.82
N TYR A 162 -14.35 11.68 -5.86
CA TYR A 162 -13.82 11.49 -7.21
C TYR A 162 -13.73 12.79 -8.02
N THR A 163 -14.53 13.81 -7.68
CA THR A 163 -14.63 15.05 -8.45
C THR A 163 -13.86 16.23 -7.86
N SER A 164 -13.49 16.16 -6.57
CA SER A 164 -12.80 17.25 -5.87
C SER A 164 -11.39 17.53 -6.38
N ASP A 165 -10.70 16.51 -6.85
CA ASP A 165 -9.35 16.61 -7.40
C ASP A 165 -9.36 16.15 -8.87
N GLY A 166 -8.89 16.96 -9.79
CA GLY A 166 -8.96 16.68 -11.22
C GLY A 166 -8.26 15.38 -11.68
N TRP A 167 -7.45 14.74 -10.84
CA TRP A 167 -6.77 13.50 -11.18
C TRP A 167 -7.54 12.24 -10.73
N ARG A 168 -8.34 12.34 -9.64
CA ARG A 168 -9.06 11.16 -9.09
C ARG A 168 -10.16 10.61 -9.97
N SER A 169 -10.69 11.39 -10.91
CA SER A 169 -11.66 10.93 -11.90
C SER A 169 -11.02 10.36 -13.18
N GLN A 170 -9.69 10.43 -13.30
CA GLN A 170 -9.00 10.02 -14.53
C GLN A 170 -8.51 8.57 -14.45
N ARG A 171 -8.85 7.76 -15.44
CA ARG A 171 -8.44 6.35 -15.53
C ARG A 171 -6.91 6.19 -15.48
N ARG A 172 -6.17 7.04 -16.20
CA ARG A 172 -4.69 7.01 -16.22
C ARG A 172 -4.03 7.15 -14.84
N SER A 173 -4.74 7.66 -13.85
CA SER A 173 -4.24 7.81 -12.48
C SER A 173 -4.48 6.58 -11.61
N GLY A 174 -5.18 5.55 -12.13
CA GLY A 174 -5.51 4.35 -11.39
C GLY A 174 -6.29 4.64 -10.12
N SER A 175 -7.28 5.54 -10.18
CA SER A 175 -7.98 6.01 -8.98
C SER A 175 -9.28 5.24 -8.70
N GLY A 176 -9.54 4.16 -9.43
CA GLY A 176 -10.63 3.24 -9.12
C GLY A 176 -10.41 2.47 -7.82
N VAL A 177 -11.44 1.80 -7.35
CA VAL A 177 -11.42 1.11 -6.05
C VAL A 177 -10.29 0.09 -5.94
N THR A 178 -9.93 -0.56 -7.04
CA THR A 178 -8.87 -1.59 -7.08
C THR A 178 -7.52 -1.05 -6.63
N VAL A 179 -7.13 0.12 -7.14
CA VAL A 179 -5.83 0.74 -6.86
C VAL A 179 -5.89 1.70 -5.69
N ALA A 180 -6.93 2.55 -5.64
CA ALA A 180 -6.97 3.60 -4.64
C ALA A 180 -7.12 3.07 -3.21
N GLN A 181 -7.96 2.07 -3.00
CA GLN A 181 -8.22 1.47 -1.69
C GLN A 181 -7.85 -0.01 -1.64
N GLY A 182 -8.27 -0.78 -2.63
CA GLY A 182 -8.16 -2.24 -2.68
C GLY A 182 -6.74 -2.76 -2.76
N PHE A 183 -5.79 -1.97 -3.24
CA PHE A 183 -4.38 -2.37 -3.38
C PHE A 183 -3.82 -2.96 -2.09
N HIS A 184 -4.10 -2.35 -0.93
CA HIS A 184 -3.63 -2.85 0.36
C HIS A 184 -4.13 -4.26 0.69
N TYR A 185 -5.36 -4.60 0.28
CA TYR A 185 -6.01 -5.86 0.64
C TYR A 185 -5.68 -6.97 -0.35
N ILE A 186 -5.48 -6.62 -1.62
CA ILE A 186 -4.88 -7.52 -2.62
C ILE A 186 -3.43 -7.83 -2.20
N ASP A 187 -2.71 -6.82 -1.71
CA ASP A 187 -1.36 -6.97 -1.19
C ASP A 187 -1.30 -7.91 0.02
N LEU A 188 -2.23 -7.79 0.97
CA LEU A 188 -2.30 -8.70 2.10
C LEU A 188 -2.55 -10.15 1.67
N LEU A 189 -3.38 -10.39 0.65
CA LEU A 189 -3.57 -11.75 0.13
C LEU A 189 -2.30 -12.29 -0.49
N GLN A 190 -1.62 -11.50 -1.34
CA GLN A 190 -0.33 -11.89 -1.93
C GLN A 190 0.71 -12.14 -0.84
N TYR A 191 0.79 -11.28 0.17
CA TYR A 191 1.73 -11.39 1.28
C TYR A 191 1.49 -12.64 2.14
N LEU A 192 0.23 -12.99 2.40
CA LEU A 192 -0.16 -14.11 3.26
C LEU A 192 -0.24 -15.45 2.50
N ALA A 193 -0.94 -15.47 1.36
CA ALA A 193 -1.18 -16.72 0.62
C ALA A 193 -0.10 -17.05 -0.42
N GLY A 194 0.78 -16.08 -0.72
CA GLY A 194 1.89 -16.23 -1.66
C GLY A 194 1.50 -15.92 -3.10
N GLU A 195 2.24 -16.50 -4.02
CA GLU A 195 2.17 -16.22 -5.45
C GLU A 195 0.84 -16.64 -6.07
N ALA A 196 0.18 -15.72 -6.77
CA ALA A 196 -1.01 -16.01 -7.55
C ALA A 196 -0.63 -16.64 -8.90
N LEU A 197 -1.39 -17.64 -9.33
CA LEU A 197 -1.23 -18.33 -10.65
C LEU A 197 -2.21 -17.80 -11.69
N SER A 198 -3.41 -17.41 -11.27
CA SER A 198 -4.41 -16.86 -12.18
C SER A 198 -5.43 -16.02 -11.43
N VAL A 199 -6.03 -15.09 -12.16
CA VAL A 199 -7.12 -14.24 -11.68
C VAL A 199 -8.26 -14.22 -12.68
N GLU A 200 -9.49 -14.09 -12.18
CA GLU A 200 -10.69 -13.84 -12.97
C GLU A 200 -11.51 -12.74 -12.27
N ALA A 201 -11.82 -11.65 -12.98
CA ALA A 201 -12.43 -10.47 -12.38
C ALA A 201 -13.57 -9.89 -13.20
N GLY A 202 -14.59 -9.40 -12.49
CA GLY A 202 -15.58 -8.44 -12.98
C GLY A 202 -15.39 -7.09 -12.30
N MET A 203 -15.39 -6.03 -13.09
CA MET A 203 -15.26 -4.64 -12.61
C MET A 203 -16.39 -3.80 -13.18
N THR A 204 -17.07 -3.04 -12.33
CA THR A 204 -18.21 -2.20 -12.70
C THR A 204 -18.16 -0.87 -11.97
N ASN A 205 -18.95 0.09 -12.45
CA ASN A 205 -19.32 1.27 -11.71
C ASN A 205 -20.80 1.18 -11.38
N ILE A 206 -21.14 1.06 -10.09
CA ILE A 206 -22.53 0.86 -9.64
C ILE A 206 -23.08 2.05 -8.87
N GLY A 207 -22.22 2.91 -8.30
CA GLY A 207 -22.63 3.96 -7.37
C GLY A 207 -22.21 5.38 -7.76
N HIS A 208 -21.29 5.56 -8.72
CA HIS A 208 -20.73 6.88 -9.05
C HIS A 208 -20.97 7.25 -10.52
N PRO A 209 -22.18 7.72 -10.88
CA PRO A 209 -22.52 8.03 -12.26
C PRO A 209 -21.61 9.12 -12.85
N GLY A 210 -21.19 8.93 -14.12
CA GLY A 210 -20.31 9.86 -14.81
C GLY A 210 -18.82 9.72 -14.48
N ILE A 211 -18.44 8.83 -13.56
CA ILE A 211 -17.03 8.48 -13.26
C ILE A 211 -16.65 7.26 -14.11
N ALA A 212 -15.60 7.38 -14.92
CA ALA A 212 -15.14 6.32 -15.83
C ALA A 212 -14.25 5.25 -15.13
N LEU A 213 -14.31 5.15 -13.80
CA LEU A 213 -13.55 4.23 -12.97
C LEU A 213 -14.47 3.18 -12.37
N GLU A 214 -13.91 2.01 -12.06
CA GLU A 214 -14.62 1.00 -11.29
C GLU A 214 -14.72 1.43 -9.83
N ASP A 215 -15.88 1.23 -9.25
CA ASP A 215 -16.17 1.42 -7.83
C ASP A 215 -16.61 0.11 -7.15
N ASP A 216 -16.72 -0.97 -7.94
CA ASP A 216 -17.07 -2.31 -7.49
C ASP A 216 -16.30 -3.37 -8.27
N VAL A 217 -15.73 -4.33 -7.54
CA VAL A 217 -14.92 -5.44 -8.08
C VAL A 217 -15.26 -6.73 -7.38
N VAL A 218 -15.47 -7.78 -8.15
CA VAL A 218 -15.52 -9.16 -7.67
C VAL A 218 -14.50 -9.98 -8.46
N ALA A 219 -13.60 -10.65 -7.76
CA ALA A 219 -12.55 -11.44 -8.41
C ALA A 219 -12.32 -12.77 -7.69
N ARG A 220 -11.90 -13.78 -8.47
CA ARG A 220 -11.39 -15.06 -8.00
C ARG A 220 -9.91 -15.16 -8.31
N LEU A 221 -9.13 -15.65 -7.34
CA LEU A 221 -7.71 -15.90 -7.46
C LEU A 221 -7.41 -17.38 -7.23
N ARG A 222 -6.38 -17.88 -7.91
CA ARG A 222 -5.76 -19.17 -7.61
C ARG A 222 -4.30 -18.94 -7.25
N PHE A 223 -3.88 -19.51 -6.14
CA PHE A 223 -2.51 -19.38 -5.64
C PHE A 223 -1.65 -20.62 -5.97
N ARG A 224 -0.35 -20.43 -6.05
CA ARG A 224 0.61 -21.52 -6.28
C ARG A 224 0.55 -22.59 -5.18
N SER A 225 0.16 -22.24 -3.97
CA SER A 225 -0.10 -23.16 -2.86
C SER A 225 -1.25 -24.14 -3.12
N GLY A 226 -2.05 -23.89 -4.17
CA GLY A 226 -3.31 -24.59 -4.46
C GLY A 226 -4.52 -24.02 -3.72
N ALA A 227 -4.35 -22.97 -2.95
CA ALA A 227 -5.46 -22.22 -2.36
C ALA A 227 -6.23 -21.45 -3.43
N GLU A 228 -7.53 -21.26 -3.20
CA GLU A 228 -8.35 -20.31 -3.95
C GLU A 228 -8.62 -19.08 -3.09
N GLY A 229 -9.03 -17.98 -3.71
CA GLY A 229 -9.38 -16.76 -3.00
C GLY A 229 -10.43 -15.94 -3.71
N VAL A 230 -11.14 -15.14 -2.92
CA VAL A 230 -12.10 -14.15 -3.40
C VAL A 230 -11.64 -12.77 -2.97
N VAL A 231 -11.68 -11.84 -3.90
CA VAL A 231 -11.52 -10.41 -3.63
C VAL A 231 -12.82 -9.72 -3.97
N GLN A 232 -13.40 -9.03 -2.99
CA GLN A 232 -14.56 -8.16 -3.21
C GLN A 232 -14.24 -6.77 -2.68
N LEU A 233 -14.24 -5.77 -3.58
CA LEU A 233 -13.92 -4.39 -3.25
C LEU A 233 -15.04 -3.49 -3.73
N SER A 234 -15.50 -2.57 -2.88
CA SER A 234 -16.45 -1.55 -3.30
C SER A 234 -16.23 -0.24 -2.53
N THR A 235 -16.51 0.88 -3.19
CA THR A 235 -16.62 2.20 -2.56
C THR A 235 -18.03 2.78 -2.70
N ALA A 236 -18.98 2.00 -3.20
CA ALA A 236 -20.36 2.41 -3.45
C ALA A 236 -21.33 1.99 -2.33
N LEU A 237 -20.87 1.28 -1.29
CA LEU A 237 -21.75 0.63 -0.31
C LEU A 237 -21.81 1.45 0.99
N TRP A 238 -22.87 2.23 1.16
CA TRP A 238 -23.13 3.01 2.38
C TRP A 238 -23.72 2.14 3.49
N PRO A 239 -23.32 2.29 4.77
CA PRO A 239 -22.34 3.23 5.32
C PRO A 239 -20.89 2.75 5.22
N GLY A 240 -20.65 1.60 4.68
CA GLY A 240 -19.38 0.88 4.70
C GLY A 240 -19.28 -0.07 5.89
N THR A 241 -18.38 -1.04 5.76
CA THR A 241 -18.06 -2.02 6.82
C THR A 241 -16.53 -2.14 6.94
N ASP A 242 -16.07 -2.66 8.07
CA ASP A 242 -14.66 -2.98 8.25
C ASP A 242 -14.19 -4.02 7.23
N VAL A 243 -12.93 -3.89 6.86
CA VAL A 243 -12.28 -4.86 5.97
C VAL A 243 -12.18 -6.21 6.67
N ARG A 244 -12.43 -7.27 5.92
CA ARG A 244 -12.23 -8.65 6.38
C ARG A 244 -11.14 -9.31 5.54
N ILE A 245 -10.14 -9.87 6.21
CA ILE A 245 -9.11 -10.75 5.65
C ILE A 245 -9.25 -12.10 6.30
N GLU A 246 -9.30 -13.15 5.49
CA GLU A 246 -9.51 -14.52 5.96
C GLU A 246 -8.51 -15.49 5.34
N ILE A 247 -7.87 -16.32 6.16
CA ILE A 247 -7.00 -17.41 5.74
C ILE A 247 -7.51 -18.70 6.35
N ASN A 248 -7.81 -19.67 5.50
CA ASN A 248 -8.28 -20.99 5.88
C ASN A 248 -7.28 -22.05 5.38
N GLY A 249 -6.87 -22.91 6.28
CA GLY A 249 -6.05 -24.06 6.00
C GLY A 249 -6.65 -25.34 6.54
N ALA A 250 -6.04 -26.47 6.22
CA ALA A 250 -6.48 -27.78 6.69
C ALA A 250 -6.45 -27.92 8.22
N ASN A 251 -5.60 -27.13 8.90
CA ASN A 251 -5.39 -27.23 10.34
C ASN A 251 -5.85 -25.98 11.12
N GLY A 252 -6.33 -24.94 10.46
CA GLY A 252 -6.74 -23.74 11.18
C GLY A 252 -7.35 -22.66 10.31
N THR A 253 -7.97 -21.70 10.98
CA THR A 253 -8.60 -20.52 10.39
C THR A 253 -8.20 -19.27 11.17
N ALA A 254 -7.81 -18.22 10.45
CA ALA A 254 -7.63 -16.87 10.99
C ALA A 254 -8.48 -15.88 10.20
N VAL A 255 -9.19 -15.03 10.93
CA VAL A 255 -10.01 -13.96 10.36
C VAL A 255 -9.69 -12.66 11.08
N MET A 256 -9.25 -11.67 10.33
CA MET A 256 -9.08 -10.30 10.79
C MET A 256 -10.25 -9.45 10.27
N VAL A 257 -10.87 -8.66 11.16
CA VAL A 257 -11.90 -7.68 10.81
C VAL A 257 -11.43 -6.30 11.28
N GLY A 258 -11.34 -5.34 10.37
CA GLY A 258 -10.66 -4.09 10.64
C GLY A 258 -9.17 -4.34 10.94
N GLU A 259 -8.78 -4.11 12.18
CA GLU A 259 -7.42 -4.40 12.69
C GLU A 259 -7.43 -5.44 13.81
N THR A 260 -8.60 -6.02 14.10
CA THR A 260 -8.82 -6.94 15.21
C THR A 260 -8.79 -8.38 14.73
N MET A 261 -8.11 -9.25 15.46
CA MET A 261 -8.17 -10.70 15.26
C MET A 261 -9.52 -11.24 15.75
N HIS A 262 -10.46 -11.42 14.82
CA HIS A 262 -11.82 -11.89 15.11
C HIS A 262 -11.86 -13.40 15.33
N THR A 263 -11.11 -14.16 14.54
CA THR A 263 -11.01 -15.62 14.65
C THR A 263 -9.55 -16.04 14.58
N TRP A 264 -9.13 -16.83 15.55
CA TRP A 264 -7.81 -17.48 15.57
C TRP A 264 -7.99 -18.85 16.17
N ARG A 265 -8.15 -19.86 15.31
CA ARG A 265 -8.48 -21.24 15.70
C ARG A 265 -7.63 -22.22 14.92
N PHE A 266 -6.93 -23.10 15.63
CA PHE A 266 -6.09 -24.16 15.08
C PHE A 266 -6.40 -25.49 15.77
N ARG A 267 -6.09 -26.61 15.09
CA ARG A 267 -6.21 -27.94 15.68
C ARG A 267 -5.21 -28.16 16.82
N ASP A 268 -4.02 -27.51 16.72
CA ASP A 268 -2.97 -27.46 17.73
C ASP A 268 -3.08 -26.13 18.50
N GLU A 269 -3.86 -26.09 19.56
CA GLU A 269 -3.93 -24.92 20.44
C GLU A 269 -2.57 -24.71 21.16
N ARG A 270 -2.13 -23.47 21.25
CA ARG A 270 -0.85 -23.03 21.86
C ARG A 270 -1.09 -21.97 22.91
N PRO A 271 -0.21 -21.86 23.93
CA PRO A 271 -0.36 -20.83 24.98
C PRO A 271 -0.45 -19.40 24.42
N GLU A 272 0.35 -19.08 23.38
CA GLU A 272 0.37 -17.76 22.73
C GLU A 272 -0.90 -17.41 21.95
N ASP A 273 -1.78 -18.37 21.68
CA ASP A 273 -3.00 -18.14 20.91
C ASP A 273 -3.97 -17.19 21.63
N GLU A 274 -3.97 -17.18 22.95
CA GLU A 274 -4.81 -16.28 23.72
C GLU A 274 -4.39 -14.81 23.53
N GLU A 275 -3.10 -14.53 23.52
CA GLU A 275 -2.56 -13.18 23.25
C GLU A 275 -2.89 -12.75 21.81
N ILE A 276 -2.80 -13.67 20.85
CA ILE A 276 -3.13 -13.37 19.44
C ILE A 276 -4.61 -13.06 19.26
N ARG A 277 -5.51 -13.76 19.95
CA ARG A 277 -6.96 -13.48 19.92
C ARG A 277 -7.30 -12.10 20.45
N MET A 278 -6.45 -11.54 21.31
CA MET A 278 -6.61 -10.20 21.86
C MET A 278 -5.96 -9.09 21.01
N LEU A 279 -5.31 -9.45 19.88
CA LEU A 279 -4.70 -8.46 19.00
C LEU A 279 -5.75 -7.61 18.31
N GLY A 280 -5.46 -6.31 18.27
CA GLY A 280 -6.26 -5.30 17.59
C GLY A 280 -6.80 -4.27 18.56
N ASN A 281 -7.22 -3.15 17.99
CA ASN A 281 -7.83 -2.05 18.72
C ASN A 281 -9.14 -1.68 18.05
N ALA A 282 -10.24 -2.07 18.67
CA ALA A 282 -11.60 -1.78 18.18
C ALA A 282 -11.91 -0.28 18.05
N SER A 283 -11.06 0.59 18.59
CA SER A 283 -11.23 2.05 18.56
C SER A 283 -10.50 2.76 17.41
N GLN A 284 -9.73 2.04 16.57
CA GLN A 284 -9.07 2.68 15.42
C GLN A 284 -10.03 2.78 14.24
N ALA A 285 -10.14 3.99 13.70
CA ALA A 285 -10.89 4.24 12.47
C ALA A 285 -10.20 3.51 11.30
N THR A 286 -10.95 2.67 10.61
CA THR A 286 -10.43 1.75 9.58
C THR A 286 -10.43 2.34 8.17
N GLY A 287 -10.87 3.60 8.02
CA GLY A 287 -11.06 4.25 6.72
C GLY A 287 -12.38 3.89 6.03
N ALA A 288 -13.21 3.02 6.63
CA ALA A 288 -14.52 2.66 6.07
C ALA A 288 -15.44 3.88 5.95
N GLY A 289 -15.44 4.77 6.95
CA GLY A 289 -16.27 5.98 6.99
C GLY A 289 -15.71 7.19 6.23
N GLY A 290 -14.40 7.23 5.94
CA GLY A 290 -13.79 8.36 5.24
C GLY A 290 -12.28 8.24 5.06
N ALA A 291 -11.74 8.95 4.08
CA ALA A 291 -10.30 8.99 3.83
C ALA A 291 -9.52 9.77 4.92
N ALA A 292 -10.21 10.63 5.66
CA ALA A 292 -9.63 11.42 6.75
C ALA A 292 -9.51 10.62 8.07
N ASP A 293 -10.22 9.50 8.19
CA ASP A 293 -10.31 8.69 9.41
C ASP A 293 -9.15 7.69 9.56
N ILE A 294 -8.21 7.69 8.63
CA ILE A 294 -7.04 6.79 8.66
C ILE A 294 -5.98 7.39 9.61
N GLY A 295 -5.55 6.61 10.60
CA GLY A 295 -4.43 7.00 11.46
C GLY A 295 -3.07 6.87 10.72
N TYR A 296 -2.05 7.63 11.16
CA TYR A 296 -0.69 7.55 10.59
C TYR A 296 0.25 6.58 11.32
N ARG A 297 -0.25 5.83 12.31
CA ARG A 297 0.59 4.92 13.13
C ARG A 297 1.30 3.85 12.31
N ASP A 298 0.60 3.24 11.36
CA ASP A 298 1.20 2.23 10.49
C ASP A 298 2.27 2.85 9.57
N HIS A 299 2.06 4.10 9.10
CA HIS A 299 3.07 4.85 8.36
C HIS A 299 4.29 5.13 9.24
N MET A 300 4.08 5.47 10.52
CA MET A 300 5.18 5.69 11.47
C MET A 300 6.03 4.43 11.64
N VAL A 301 5.43 3.23 11.68
CA VAL A 301 6.20 1.98 11.74
C VAL A 301 7.08 1.79 10.50
N VAL A 302 6.57 2.11 9.31
CA VAL A 302 7.36 2.03 8.06
C VAL A 302 8.48 3.09 8.04
N ILE A 303 8.22 4.30 8.51
CA ILE A 303 9.23 5.36 8.65
C ILE A 303 10.31 4.92 9.65
N GLN A 304 9.91 4.41 10.83
CA GLN A 304 10.85 3.92 11.84
C GLN A 304 11.70 2.78 11.32
N ASP A 305 11.10 1.87 10.55
CA ASP A 305 11.85 0.79 9.91
C ASP A 305 12.93 1.30 8.94
N MET A 306 12.65 2.35 8.16
CA MET A 306 13.65 2.98 7.29
C MET A 306 14.80 3.59 8.10
N VAL A 307 14.51 4.28 9.21
CA VAL A 307 15.54 4.82 10.12
C VAL A 307 16.41 3.70 10.67
N ASP A 308 15.79 2.66 11.20
CA ASP A 308 16.48 1.50 11.78
C ASP A 308 17.28 0.71 10.72
N ALA A 309 16.74 0.59 9.50
CA ALA A 309 17.39 -0.06 8.38
C ALA A 309 18.66 0.70 7.94
N ILE A 310 18.62 2.03 7.90
CA ILE A 310 19.80 2.86 7.59
C ILE A 310 20.86 2.65 8.68
N ALA A 311 20.48 2.75 9.95
CA ALA A 311 21.41 2.63 11.06
C ALA A 311 22.09 1.24 11.15
N SER A 312 21.34 0.17 10.85
CA SER A 312 21.83 -1.22 10.97
C SER A 312 22.42 -1.82 9.68
N GLY A 313 22.33 -1.11 8.56
CA GLY A 313 22.78 -1.63 7.27
C GLY A 313 21.86 -2.69 6.64
N ARG A 314 20.73 -3.07 7.28
CA ARG A 314 19.77 -4.05 6.78
C ARG A 314 18.87 -3.49 5.69
N GLU A 315 18.12 -4.35 5.03
CA GLU A 315 17.04 -3.94 4.14
C GLU A 315 15.81 -3.48 4.94
N VAL A 316 14.95 -2.68 4.29
CA VAL A 316 13.63 -2.28 4.83
C VAL A 316 12.67 -3.46 4.88
N VAL A 317 11.71 -3.45 5.79
CA VAL A 317 10.74 -4.55 5.99
C VAL A 317 9.76 -4.69 4.83
N ILE A 318 9.51 -3.61 4.09
CA ILE A 318 8.63 -3.61 2.90
C ILE A 318 9.41 -3.10 1.68
N PRO A 319 10.34 -3.88 1.12
CA PRO A 319 11.04 -3.48 -0.10
C PRO A 319 10.09 -3.54 -1.31
N VAL A 320 10.19 -2.57 -2.23
CA VAL A 320 9.30 -2.48 -3.39
C VAL A 320 9.26 -3.77 -4.21
N ARG A 321 10.39 -4.50 -4.31
CA ARG A 321 10.41 -5.80 -5.00
C ARG A 321 9.41 -6.82 -4.42
N SER A 322 9.06 -6.72 -3.12
CA SER A 322 8.04 -7.58 -2.50
C SER A 322 6.61 -7.14 -2.78
N VAL A 323 6.42 -5.91 -3.28
CA VAL A 323 5.12 -5.32 -3.63
C VAL A 323 4.83 -5.44 -5.13
N ARG A 324 5.87 -5.61 -5.95
CA ARG A 324 5.74 -5.81 -7.42
C ARG A 324 4.75 -6.92 -7.81
N PRO A 325 4.73 -8.10 -7.14
CA PRO A 325 3.74 -9.13 -7.45
C PRO A 325 2.29 -8.67 -7.18
N THR A 326 2.07 -7.81 -6.23
CA THR A 326 0.74 -7.22 -5.96
C THR A 326 0.30 -6.33 -7.13
N LEU A 327 1.20 -5.49 -7.66
CA LEU A 327 0.90 -4.69 -8.85
C LEU A 327 0.57 -5.59 -10.05
N GLU A 328 1.30 -6.67 -10.22
CA GLU A 328 1.04 -7.64 -11.30
C GLU A 328 -0.35 -8.27 -11.17
N ILE A 329 -0.77 -8.66 -9.96
CA ILE A 329 -2.14 -9.14 -9.71
C ILE A 329 -3.15 -8.06 -10.08
N VAL A 330 -2.94 -6.81 -9.66
CA VAL A 330 -3.84 -5.68 -9.97
C VAL A 330 -3.99 -5.48 -11.48
N LEU A 331 -2.89 -5.46 -12.22
CA LEU A 331 -2.91 -5.32 -13.69
C LEU A 331 -3.62 -6.50 -14.36
N ALA A 332 -3.39 -7.72 -13.87
CA ALA A 332 -4.06 -8.92 -14.35
C ALA A 332 -5.58 -8.90 -14.07
N LEU A 333 -6.02 -8.33 -12.93
CA LEU A 333 -7.45 -8.13 -12.64
C LEU A 333 -8.12 -7.22 -13.66
N TYR A 334 -7.51 -6.07 -13.99
CA TYR A 334 -8.01 -5.18 -15.03
C TYR A 334 -8.02 -5.85 -16.42
N GLN A 335 -6.95 -6.58 -16.73
CA GLN A 335 -6.86 -7.33 -18.00
C GLN A 335 -7.97 -8.38 -18.08
N SER A 336 -8.20 -9.13 -17.01
CA SER A 336 -9.25 -10.13 -16.93
C SER A 336 -10.64 -9.51 -17.10
N ALA A 337 -10.94 -8.42 -16.41
CA ALA A 337 -12.23 -7.73 -16.53
C ALA A 337 -12.46 -7.19 -17.94
N LYS A 338 -11.41 -6.60 -18.59
CA LYS A 338 -11.48 -6.12 -19.98
C LYS A 338 -11.70 -7.25 -20.97
N GLN A 339 -11.02 -8.38 -20.80
CA GLN A 339 -11.08 -9.54 -21.70
C GLN A 339 -12.25 -10.49 -21.40
N ARG A 340 -12.87 -10.36 -20.24
CA ARG A 340 -13.93 -11.26 -19.71
C ARG A 340 -13.50 -12.73 -19.71
N LYS A 341 -12.27 -12.99 -19.30
CA LYS A 341 -11.69 -14.32 -19.19
C LYS A 341 -10.60 -14.34 -18.11
N PRO A 342 -10.28 -15.53 -17.56
CA PRO A 342 -9.15 -15.69 -16.66
C PRO A 342 -7.83 -15.24 -17.30
N VAL A 343 -6.95 -14.64 -16.50
CA VAL A 343 -5.57 -14.26 -16.86
C VAL A 343 -4.60 -15.08 -16.01
N THR A 344 -3.64 -15.72 -16.67
CA THR A 344 -2.56 -16.48 -16.01
C THR A 344 -1.41 -15.54 -15.65
N LEU A 345 -0.78 -15.78 -14.51
CA LEU A 345 0.38 -15.06 -14.00
C LEU A 345 1.63 -15.96 -14.11
N PRO A 346 2.83 -15.41 -14.36
CA PRO A 346 3.06 -13.98 -14.60
C PRO A 346 2.48 -13.51 -15.93
N ILE A 347 2.10 -12.21 -16.00
CA ILE A 347 1.68 -11.61 -17.27
C ILE A 347 2.92 -11.37 -18.15
N THR A 348 2.78 -11.61 -19.45
CA THR A 348 3.90 -11.51 -20.41
C THR A 348 4.18 -10.09 -20.85
N ASP A 349 3.13 -9.26 -20.88
CA ASP A 349 3.20 -7.88 -21.32
C ASP A 349 2.53 -6.97 -20.30
N ASP A 350 3.05 -5.75 -20.15
CA ASP A 350 2.38 -4.71 -19.37
C ASP A 350 1.07 -4.33 -20.08
N PRO A 351 -0.08 -4.65 -19.50
CA PRO A 351 -1.34 -4.36 -20.20
C PRO A 351 -1.62 -2.86 -20.19
N THR A 352 -2.02 -2.31 -21.32
CA THR A 352 -2.55 -0.95 -21.44
C THR A 352 -3.96 -0.91 -20.83
N VAL A 353 -4.05 -0.93 -19.52
CA VAL A 353 -5.33 -0.97 -18.79
C VAL A 353 -5.83 0.42 -18.38
N TRP A 354 -4.98 1.42 -18.54
CA TRP A 354 -5.22 2.79 -18.08
C TRP A 354 -5.74 3.74 -19.17
N ASP A 355 -5.92 3.26 -20.41
CA ASP A 355 -6.43 4.02 -21.56
C ASP A 355 -7.96 4.02 -21.63
#